data_04155a0acf4063d62a7d6f5c62110683
#
_entry.id   04155a0acf4063d62a7d6f5c62110683
#
_cell.length_a   1.000
_cell.length_b   1.000
_cell.length_c   1.000
_cell.angle_alpha   90.00
_cell.angle_beta   90.00
_cell.angle_gamma   90.00
#
_symmetry.space_group_name_H-M   'P 1'
#
loop_
_entity.id
_entity.type
_entity.pdbx_description
1 polymer ?
#
loop_
_entity_poly.entity_id
_entity_poly.type
_entity_poly.pdbx_seq_one_letter_code
_entity_poly.pdbx_strand_id
1 'polypeptide(L)'
;MKKKMFSIFILAAFLVSFVPGVMSESKVALVANSIDIEMNPGLIATLKENGLTTDYFGAKDKGYDAYDYVIILGGPDSSEHTGEISKKILKDADKDNLRNRKYKILYETDGFFKQGQKIFVLAGTDREYTKAAVDTYTTQVISKIKNQSSKPETSATSSIGKNLTSKELKQLIESGEDIYLIDTRTASEYASGHLKGAVNFPSDRLSTKISQIPTDRKVILYCESGTRSVSSATYLRNKGFDNVYAVTDPY
;
A
#
# COMPACT_ATOMS: atom_id res chain seq x y z
N MET A 1 -9.73 -20.07 76.93
CA MET A 1 -10.50 -20.26 75.69
C MET A 1 -10.03 -19.25 74.65
N LYS A 2 -9.21 -19.67 73.68
CA LYS A 2 -8.68 -18.79 72.60
C LYS A 2 -9.54 -19.02 71.36
N LYS A 3 -10.30 -17.98 70.93
CA LYS A 3 -11.05 -18.00 69.65
C LYS A 3 -10.09 -17.77 68.51
N LYS A 4 -9.99 -18.76 67.60
CA LYS A 4 -9.30 -18.60 66.31
C LYS A 4 -10.21 -17.86 65.35
N MET A 5 -9.83 -16.72 64.89
CA MET A 5 -10.43 -15.99 63.77
C MET A 5 -9.94 -16.64 62.48
N PHE A 6 -10.84 -17.21 61.71
CA PHE A 6 -10.60 -17.66 60.33
C PHE A 6 -10.78 -16.47 59.41
N SER A 7 -9.70 -16.02 58.80
CA SER A 7 -9.71 -15.00 57.77
C SER A 7 -10.05 -15.66 56.44
N ILE A 8 -11.23 -15.34 55.90
CA ILE A 8 -11.65 -15.79 54.59
C ILE A 8 -11.06 -14.81 53.57
N PHE A 9 -10.05 -15.26 52.83
CA PHE A 9 -9.56 -14.58 51.62
C PHE A 9 -10.59 -14.81 50.53
N ILE A 10 -11.36 -13.78 50.18
CA ILE A 10 -12.18 -13.76 48.97
C ILE A 10 -11.24 -13.45 47.80
N LEU A 11 -10.88 -14.48 47.04
CA LEU A 11 -10.21 -14.37 45.77
C LEU A 11 -11.22 -13.85 44.75
N ALA A 12 -11.21 -12.54 44.50
CA ALA A 12 -11.99 -11.94 43.43
C ALA A 12 -11.37 -12.39 42.09
N ALA A 13 -11.96 -13.41 41.47
CA ALA A 13 -11.64 -13.77 40.10
C ALA A 13 -12.13 -12.64 39.17
N PHE A 14 -11.20 -11.85 38.66
CA PHE A 14 -11.45 -10.94 37.56
C PHE A 14 -11.75 -11.79 36.31
N LEU A 15 -13.03 -12.01 36.06
CA LEU A 15 -13.51 -12.46 34.76
C LEU A 15 -13.27 -11.32 33.77
N VAL A 16 -12.11 -11.35 33.10
CA VAL A 16 -11.91 -10.57 31.88
C VAL A 16 -12.85 -11.17 30.86
N SER A 17 -14.01 -10.55 30.69
CA SER A 17 -14.87 -10.83 29.55
C SER A 17 -14.11 -10.43 28.30
N PHE A 18 -13.60 -11.44 27.59
CA PHE A 18 -13.09 -11.29 26.24
C PHE A 18 -14.29 -10.88 25.36
N VAL A 19 -14.46 -9.58 25.16
CA VAL A 19 -15.32 -9.06 24.12
C VAL A 19 -14.56 -9.33 22.83
N PRO A 20 -15.02 -10.25 21.95
CA PRO A 20 -14.41 -10.37 20.64
C PRO A 20 -14.53 -9.01 19.99
N GLY A 21 -13.38 -8.36 19.73
CA GLY A 21 -13.34 -7.08 19.04
C GLY A 21 -14.14 -7.24 17.76
N VAL A 22 -15.14 -6.39 17.58
CA VAL A 22 -15.85 -6.26 16.31
C VAL A 22 -14.79 -5.89 15.29
N MET A 23 -14.35 -6.87 14.50
CA MET A 23 -13.47 -6.63 13.37
C MET A 23 -14.23 -5.67 12.48
N SER A 24 -13.76 -4.44 12.36
CA SER A 24 -14.33 -3.48 11.42
C SER A 24 -14.28 -4.11 10.03
N GLU A 25 -15.46 -4.39 9.50
CA GLU A 25 -15.60 -5.00 8.18
C GLU A 25 -15.10 -4.01 7.13
N SER A 26 -14.02 -4.35 6.43
CA SER A 26 -13.45 -3.43 5.44
C SER A 26 -14.39 -3.31 4.25
N LYS A 27 -14.85 -2.09 4.00
CA LYS A 27 -15.68 -1.77 2.85
C LYS A 27 -14.81 -1.48 1.62
N VAL A 28 -15.16 -2.15 0.53
CA VAL A 28 -14.45 -2.09 -0.75
C VAL A 28 -15.41 -1.59 -1.82
N ALA A 29 -15.02 -0.58 -2.58
CA ALA A 29 -15.69 -0.21 -3.82
C ALA A 29 -15.14 -1.07 -4.96
N LEU A 30 -15.99 -1.81 -5.65
CA LEU A 30 -15.67 -2.52 -6.90
C LEU A 30 -16.21 -1.72 -8.07
N VAL A 31 -15.32 -1.14 -8.86
CA VAL A 31 -15.65 -0.33 -10.04
C VAL A 31 -15.37 -1.16 -11.29
N ALA A 32 -16.41 -1.47 -12.05
CA ALA A 32 -16.27 -2.25 -13.26
C ALA A 32 -17.35 -1.85 -14.30
N ASN A 33 -17.03 -2.01 -15.58
CA ASN A 33 -18.06 -1.96 -16.61
C ASN A 33 -18.93 -3.23 -16.60
N SER A 34 -20.06 -3.17 -17.31
CA SER A 34 -21.03 -4.27 -17.35
C SER A 34 -20.43 -5.60 -17.81
N ILE A 35 -19.50 -5.56 -18.75
CA ILE A 35 -18.89 -6.74 -19.35
C ILE A 35 -17.84 -7.36 -18.40
N ASP A 36 -16.97 -6.53 -17.82
CA ASP A 36 -15.92 -7.03 -16.94
C ASP A 36 -16.52 -7.67 -15.68
N ILE A 37 -17.65 -7.15 -15.16
CA ILE A 37 -18.33 -7.78 -14.01
C ILE A 37 -19.04 -9.08 -14.40
N GLU A 38 -19.67 -9.15 -15.59
CA GLU A 38 -20.31 -10.36 -16.10
C GLU A 38 -19.31 -11.49 -16.35
N MET A 39 -18.11 -11.16 -16.80
CA MET A 39 -17.02 -12.14 -16.99
C MET A 39 -16.42 -12.64 -15.67
N ASN A 40 -16.70 -11.99 -14.55
CA ASN A 40 -16.18 -12.32 -13.22
C ASN A 40 -17.30 -12.52 -12.18
N PRO A 41 -18.27 -13.41 -12.43
CA PRO A 41 -19.49 -13.53 -11.61
C PRO A 41 -19.23 -13.96 -10.16
N GLY A 42 -18.10 -14.62 -9.89
CA GLY A 42 -17.71 -15.06 -8.56
C GLY A 42 -16.90 -14.03 -7.73
N LEU A 43 -16.48 -12.91 -8.34
CA LEU A 43 -15.55 -11.99 -7.69
C LEU A 43 -16.16 -11.38 -6.41
N ILE A 44 -17.37 -10.87 -6.48
CA ILE A 44 -18.05 -10.26 -5.30
C ILE A 44 -18.25 -11.31 -4.20
N ALA A 45 -18.65 -12.54 -4.56
CA ALA A 45 -18.78 -13.64 -3.61
C ALA A 45 -17.42 -13.97 -2.94
N THR A 46 -16.36 -14.07 -3.73
CA THR A 46 -15.00 -14.31 -3.22
C THR A 46 -14.53 -13.21 -2.27
N LEU A 47 -14.77 -11.94 -2.59
CA LEU A 47 -14.44 -10.83 -1.70
C LEU A 47 -15.23 -10.96 -0.38
N LYS A 48 -16.52 -11.20 -0.45
CA LYS A 48 -17.41 -11.37 0.70
C LYS A 48 -17.03 -12.57 1.60
N GLU A 49 -16.75 -13.73 1.01
CA GLU A 49 -16.28 -14.93 1.72
C GLU A 49 -14.96 -14.69 2.46
N ASN A 50 -14.18 -13.74 1.99
CA ASN A 50 -12.96 -13.30 2.64
C ASN A 50 -13.16 -12.15 3.63
N GLY A 51 -14.39 -11.80 4.01
CA GLY A 51 -14.72 -10.81 5.03
C GLY A 51 -14.62 -9.36 4.54
N LEU A 52 -14.76 -9.12 3.23
CA LEU A 52 -14.77 -7.79 2.63
C LEU A 52 -16.19 -7.44 2.17
N THR A 53 -16.80 -6.43 2.79
CA THR A 53 -18.09 -5.89 2.31
C THR A 53 -17.82 -5.09 1.03
N THR A 54 -18.49 -5.50 -0.06
CA THR A 54 -18.22 -4.95 -1.39
C THR A 54 -19.45 -4.27 -1.95
N ASP A 55 -19.32 -2.99 -2.27
CA ASP A 55 -20.31 -2.22 -3.01
C ASP A 55 -19.85 -2.10 -4.48
N TYR A 56 -20.73 -2.51 -5.38
CA TYR A 56 -20.46 -2.45 -6.83
C TYR A 56 -20.86 -1.10 -7.40
N PHE A 57 -19.99 -0.54 -8.22
CA PHE A 57 -20.18 0.70 -8.98
C PHE A 57 -20.04 0.40 -10.47
N GLY A 58 -21.09 0.62 -11.20
CA GLY A 58 -21.07 0.57 -12.66
C GLY A 58 -20.38 1.79 -13.25
N ALA A 59 -20.26 1.80 -14.57
CA ALA A 59 -19.47 2.79 -15.32
C ALA A 59 -19.86 4.26 -15.08
N LYS A 60 -21.10 4.55 -14.71
CA LYS A 60 -21.61 5.92 -14.50
C LYS A 60 -21.83 6.26 -13.03
N ASP A 61 -21.63 5.29 -12.14
CA ASP A 61 -21.86 5.51 -10.72
C ASP A 61 -20.77 6.41 -10.12
N LYS A 62 -21.17 7.10 -9.05
CA LYS A 62 -20.29 7.99 -8.29
C LYS A 62 -20.26 7.54 -6.83
N GLY A 63 -19.27 7.99 -6.07
CA GLY A 63 -19.16 7.73 -4.65
C GLY A 63 -18.14 6.66 -4.27
N TYR A 64 -17.56 5.94 -5.24
CA TYR A 64 -16.45 5.01 -4.99
C TYR A 64 -15.19 5.70 -4.45
N ASP A 65 -15.03 6.98 -4.74
CA ASP A 65 -13.96 7.83 -4.23
C ASP A 65 -14.00 8.04 -2.71
N ALA A 66 -15.16 7.80 -2.07
CA ALA A 66 -15.30 7.86 -0.61
C ALA A 66 -14.75 6.63 0.12
N TYR A 67 -14.49 5.52 -0.56
CA TYR A 67 -14.03 4.26 0.02
C TYR A 67 -12.54 4.28 0.34
N ASP A 68 -12.13 3.54 1.38
CA ASP A 68 -10.71 3.38 1.72
C ASP A 68 -10.01 2.42 0.77
N TYR A 69 -10.75 1.47 0.21
CA TYR A 69 -10.27 0.49 -0.77
C TYR A 69 -11.12 0.54 -2.02
N VAL A 70 -10.48 0.68 -3.18
CA VAL A 70 -11.13 0.68 -4.49
C VAL A 70 -10.47 -0.36 -5.39
N ILE A 71 -11.25 -1.28 -5.91
CA ILE A 71 -10.83 -2.24 -6.94
C ILE A 71 -11.45 -1.82 -8.26
N ILE A 72 -10.64 -1.62 -9.28
CA ILE A 72 -11.08 -1.21 -10.62
C ILE A 72 -10.76 -2.34 -11.59
N LEU A 73 -11.77 -2.78 -12.35
CA LEU A 73 -11.58 -3.76 -13.43
C LEU A 73 -11.52 -3.05 -14.77
N GLY A 74 -10.50 -3.36 -15.56
CA GLY A 74 -10.34 -2.87 -16.92
C GLY A 74 -9.21 -1.89 -17.12
N GLY A 75 -8.61 -1.99 -18.31
CA GLY A 75 -7.48 -1.17 -18.76
C GLY A 75 -7.91 0.22 -19.27
N PRO A 76 -6.96 0.98 -19.83
CA PRO A 76 -7.19 2.36 -20.25
C PRO A 76 -8.18 2.49 -21.41
N ASP A 77 -8.37 1.44 -22.18
CA ASP A 77 -9.27 1.42 -23.34
C ASP A 77 -10.53 0.57 -23.08
N SER A 78 -10.80 0.22 -21.79
CA SER A 78 -12.04 -0.43 -21.37
C SER A 78 -13.24 0.43 -21.73
N SER A 79 -14.31 -0.24 -22.15
CA SER A 79 -15.58 0.39 -22.44
C SER A 79 -16.18 1.09 -21.23
N GLU A 80 -17.11 1.98 -21.49
CA GLU A 80 -17.81 2.77 -20.49
C GLU A 80 -16.83 3.68 -19.73
N HIS A 81 -17.14 4.01 -18.48
CA HIS A 81 -16.36 4.98 -17.71
C HIS A 81 -15.09 4.42 -17.06
N THR A 82 -14.98 3.09 -16.93
CA THR A 82 -13.82 2.46 -16.30
C THR A 82 -12.51 2.75 -17.01
N GLY A 83 -12.51 2.79 -18.34
CA GLY A 83 -11.34 3.19 -19.13
C GLY A 83 -10.86 4.61 -18.83
N GLU A 84 -11.78 5.55 -18.63
CA GLU A 84 -11.45 6.94 -18.28
C GLU A 84 -10.80 7.05 -16.88
N ILE A 85 -11.25 6.23 -15.93
CA ILE A 85 -10.67 6.16 -14.59
C ILE A 85 -9.27 5.54 -14.69
N SER A 86 -9.15 4.39 -15.35
CA SER A 86 -7.87 3.70 -15.51
C SER A 86 -6.82 4.54 -16.24
N LYS A 87 -7.21 5.32 -17.27
CA LYS A 87 -6.32 6.28 -17.96
C LYS A 87 -5.70 7.29 -17.01
N LYS A 88 -6.46 7.78 -16.03
CA LYS A 88 -5.97 8.78 -15.07
C LYS A 88 -5.03 8.17 -14.03
N ILE A 89 -5.25 6.92 -13.65
CA ILE A 89 -4.54 6.23 -12.57
C ILE A 89 -3.26 5.56 -13.07
N LEU A 90 -3.33 4.87 -14.22
CA LEU A 90 -2.21 4.09 -14.76
C LEU A 90 -1.10 5.00 -15.30
N LYS A 91 0.14 4.60 -15.11
CA LYS A 91 1.31 5.24 -15.72
C LYS A 91 1.34 4.96 -17.24
N ASP A 92 1.99 5.84 -17.99
CA ASP A 92 2.03 5.72 -19.46
C ASP A 92 2.66 4.42 -19.92
N ALA A 93 3.73 3.95 -19.28
CA ALA A 93 4.36 2.67 -19.60
C ALA A 93 3.42 1.47 -19.41
N ASP A 94 2.53 1.50 -18.40
CA ASP A 94 1.53 0.45 -18.17
C ASP A 94 0.41 0.51 -19.20
N LYS A 95 -0.02 1.72 -19.58
CA LYS A 95 -1.00 1.93 -20.66
C LYS A 95 -0.46 1.40 -21.99
N ASP A 96 0.80 1.68 -22.30
CA ASP A 96 1.45 1.21 -23.53
C ASP A 96 1.61 -0.31 -23.55
N ASN A 97 1.97 -0.93 -22.43
CA ASN A 97 2.01 -2.39 -22.32
C ASN A 97 0.63 -3.02 -22.52
N LEU A 98 -0.42 -2.44 -21.92
CA LEU A 98 -1.79 -2.93 -22.08
C LEU A 98 -2.33 -2.75 -23.51
N ARG A 99 -1.83 -1.80 -24.29
CA ARG A 99 -2.23 -1.57 -25.68
C ARG A 99 -1.49 -2.42 -26.69
N ASN A 100 -0.20 -2.63 -26.44
CA ASN A 100 0.72 -3.13 -27.46
C ASN A 100 1.19 -4.57 -27.23
N ARG A 101 0.82 -5.21 -26.11
CA ARG A 101 1.27 -6.54 -25.75
C ARG A 101 0.13 -7.37 -25.17
N LYS A 102 0.22 -8.70 -25.30
CA LYS A 102 -0.62 -9.62 -24.52
C LYS A 102 -0.20 -9.55 -23.05
N TYR A 103 -0.87 -8.71 -22.27
CA TYR A 103 -0.43 -8.32 -20.95
C TYR A 103 -1.60 -8.23 -19.96
N LYS A 104 -1.33 -8.56 -18.70
CA LYS A 104 -2.23 -8.32 -17.57
C LYS A 104 -1.46 -7.73 -16.41
N ILE A 105 -2.11 -6.91 -15.61
CA ILE A 105 -1.46 -6.16 -14.52
C ILE A 105 -2.36 -6.11 -13.29
N LEU A 106 -1.71 -6.15 -12.12
CA LEU A 106 -2.19 -5.55 -10.89
C LEU A 106 -1.40 -4.25 -10.69
N TYR A 107 -2.07 -3.12 -10.82
CA TYR A 107 -1.50 -1.81 -10.54
C TYR A 107 -2.04 -1.31 -9.20
N GLU A 108 -1.17 -0.77 -8.36
CA GLU A 108 -1.51 -0.24 -7.04
C GLU A 108 -1.11 1.22 -6.94
N THR A 109 -1.97 2.03 -6.32
CA THR A 109 -1.64 3.41 -5.99
C THR A 109 -2.37 3.83 -4.72
N ASP A 110 -1.80 4.80 -4.03
CA ASP A 110 -2.33 5.34 -2.79
C ASP A 110 -2.77 6.80 -2.99
N GLY A 111 -3.87 7.17 -2.33
CA GLY A 111 -4.26 8.57 -2.20
C GLY A 111 -4.72 9.29 -3.46
N PHE A 112 -5.19 8.56 -4.49
CA PHE A 112 -5.55 9.18 -5.77
C PHE A 112 -6.81 10.06 -5.68
N PHE A 113 -7.90 9.56 -5.08
CA PHE A 113 -9.13 10.35 -4.89
C PHE A 113 -9.19 11.00 -3.51
N LYS A 114 -8.67 10.32 -2.48
CA LYS A 114 -8.56 10.86 -1.12
C LYS A 114 -7.31 10.33 -0.42
N GLN A 115 -6.81 11.09 0.56
CA GLN A 115 -5.66 10.68 1.37
C GLN A 115 -5.94 9.35 2.10
N GLY A 116 -4.97 8.45 2.10
CA GLY A 116 -5.06 7.14 2.76
C GLY A 116 -5.84 6.07 1.99
N GLN A 117 -6.47 6.41 0.87
CA GLN A 117 -7.16 5.46 0.01
C GLN A 117 -6.17 4.55 -0.71
N LYS A 118 -6.51 3.27 -0.84
CA LYS A 118 -5.80 2.33 -1.70
C LYS A 118 -6.62 1.93 -2.92
N ILE A 119 -5.99 2.00 -4.08
CA ILE A 119 -6.61 1.63 -5.35
C ILE A 119 -5.84 0.48 -5.97
N PHE A 120 -6.57 -0.53 -6.40
CA PHE A 120 -6.08 -1.70 -7.13
C PHE A 120 -6.73 -1.71 -8.52
N VAL A 121 -5.94 -1.61 -9.57
CA VAL A 121 -6.45 -1.76 -10.95
C VAL A 121 -6.05 -3.14 -11.45
N LEU A 122 -7.05 -3.96 -11.74
CA LEU A 122 -6.91 -5.27 -12.36
C LEU A 122 -7.25 -5.12 -13.85
N ALA A 123 -6.24 -5.09 -14.69
CA ALA A 123 -6.40 -4.77 -16.09
C ALA A 123 -5.69 -5.77 -17.01
N GLY A 124 -6.22 -5.93 -18.20
CA GLY A 124 -5.62 -6.68 -19.28
C GLY A 124 -5.69 -5.93 -20.61
N THR A 125 -4.95 -6.42 -21.60
CA THR A 125 -4.96 -5.92 -22.98
C THR A 125 -6.37 -5.98 -23.59
N ASP A 126 -7.13 -6.98 -23.20
CA ASP A 126 -8.51 -7.21 -23.57
C ASP A 126 -9.29 -7.81 -22.39
N ARG A 127 -10.53 -8.19 -22.62
CA ARG A 127 -11.42 -8.74 -21.60
C ARG A 127 -10.92 -10.06 -21.01
N GLU A 128 -10.37 -10.94 -21.85
CA GLU A 128 -9.82 -12.22 -21.41
C GLU A 128 -8.59 -12.00 -20.51
N TYR A 129 -7.73 -11.06 -20.87
CA TYR A 129 -6.60 -10.68 -20.04
C TYR A 129 -7.03 -9.93 -18.76
N THR A 130 -8.12 -9.14 -18.80
CA THR A 130 -8.71 -8.54 -17.59
C THR A 130 -9.24 -9.63 -16.66
N LYS A 131 -9.99 -10.60 -17.20
CA LYS A 131 -10.42 -11.78 -16.44
C LYS A 131 -9.24 -12.54 -15.85
N ALA A 132 -8.21 -12.78 -16.64
CA ALA A 132 -6.99 -13.45 -16.17
C ALA A 132 -6.24 -12.63 -15.09
N ALA A 133 -6.33 -11.30 -15.11
CA ALA A 133 -5.82 -10.46 -14.03
C ALA A 133 -6.62 -10.67 -12.74
N VAL A 134 -7.94 -10.69 -12.82
CA VAL A 134 -8.83 -10.99 -11.68
C VAL A 134 -8.50 -12.36 -11.10
N ASP A 135 -8.48 -13.41 -11.90
CA ASP A 135 -8.19 -14.78 -11.47
C ASP A 135 -6.81 -14.91 -10.80
N THR A 136 -5.83 -14.15 -11.29
CA THR A 136 -4.44 -14.23 -10.79
C THR A 136 -4.22 -13.40 -9.52
N TYR A 137 -4.80 -12.21 -9.43
CA TYR A 137 -4.39 -11.22 -8.43
C TYR A 137 -5.42 -10.99 -7.32
N THR A 138 -6.65 -11.52 -7.41
CA THR A 138 -7.70 -11.30 -6.38
C THR A 138 -7.24 -11.71 -4.98
N THR A 139 -6.61 -12.87 -4.83
CA THR A 139 -6.11 -13.33 -3.52
C THR A 139 -5.04 -12.38 -2.95
N GLN A 140 -4.17 -11.86 -3.80
CA GLN A 140 -3.15 -10.89 -3.40
C GLN A 140 -3.79 -9.57 -2.95
N VAL A 141 -4.78 -9.06 -3.68
CA VAL A 141 -5.54 -7.85 -3.31
C VAL A 141 -6.25 -8.04 -1.96
N ILE A 142 -6.94 -9.17 -1.78
CA ILE A 142 -7.61 -9.52 -0.51
C ILE A 142 -6.61 -9.51 0.65
N SER A 143 -5.46 -10.18 0.48
CA SER A 143 -4.41 -10.23 1.52
C SER A 143 -3.89 -8.84 1.88
N LYS A 144 -3.69 -7.98 0.88
CA LYS A 144 -3.23 -6.59 1.10
C LYS A 144 -4.27 -5.76 1.86
N ILE A 145 -5.55 -5.89 1.55
CA ILE A 145 -6.64 -5.21 2.26
C ILE A 145 -6.71 -5.71 3.71
N LYS A 146 -6.74 -7.02 3.93
CA LYS A 146 -6.85 -7.62 5.27
C LYS A 146 -5.67 -7.29 6.18
N ASN A 147 -4.46 -7.32 5.66
CA ASN A 147 -3.26 -6.98 6.43
C ASN A 147 -3.22 -5.52 6.90
N GLN A 148 -3.97 -4.64 6.25
CA GLN A 148 -4.12 -3.25 6.68
C GLN A 148 -5.29 -3.07 7.66
N SER A 149 -6.38 -3.84 7.49
CA SER A 149 -7.57 -3.78 8.33
C SER A 149 -7.40 -4.47 9.69
N SER A 150 -6.48 -5.42 9.81
CA SER A 150 -6.22 -6.19 11.04
C SER A 150 -5.34 -5.47 12.06
N LYS A 151 -4.98 -4.19 11.82
CA LYS A 151 -4.18 -3.40 12.76
C LYS A 151 -5.11 -2.74 13.78
N PRO A 152 -4.92 -2.99 15.11
CA PRO A 152 -5.71 -2.31 16.14
C PRO A 152 -5.51 -0.79 16.04
N GLU A 153 -6.61 -0.05 16.19
CA GLU A 153 -6.60 1.41 16.35
C GLU A 153 -5.92 1.81 17.66
N THR A 154 -4.62 1.71 17.73
CA THR A 154 -3.82 2.35 18.77
C THR A 154 -2.57 2.92 18.11
N SER A 155 -2.56 4.20 18.02
CA SER A 155 -1.56 5.10 17.44
C SER A 155 -1.66 5.30 15.92
N ALA A 156 -2.00 6.51 15.54
CA ALA A 156 -1.84 7.12 14.23
C ALA A 156 -0.37 7.11 13.77
N THR A 157 0.17 5.94 13.41
CA THR A 157 1.57 5.87 12.95
C THR A 157 1.84 4.55 12.24
N SER A 158 1.19 4.18 11.14
CA SER A 158 1.66 2.97 10.44
C SER A 158 1.14 2.63 9.04
N SER A 159 0.36 3.41 8.35
CA SER A 159 0.35 3.35 6.88
C SER A 159 1.34 4.37 6.28
N ILE A 160 1.84 5.20 7.15
CA ILE A 160 3.08 5.96 7.16
C ILE A 160 4.29 5.03 7.40
N GLY A 161 4.11 3.74 7.68
CA GLY A 161 5.13 2.80 8.16
C GLY A 161 6.33 2.52 7.25
N LYS A 162 6.38 3.12 6.06
CA LYS A 162 7.57 3.16 5.20
C LYS A 162 7.92 4.58 4.76
N ASN A 163 7.30 5.57 5.37
CA ASN A 163 7.65 6.99 5.26
C ASN A 163 8.11 7.49 6.62
N LEU A 164 9.13 8.31 6.62
CA LEU A 164 9.71 8.90 7.80
C LEU A 164 9.70 10.43 7.66
N THR A 165 9.59 11.13 8.76
CA THR A 165 9.94 12.54 8.82
C THR A 165 11.44 12.70 8.97
N SER A 166 11.98 13.86 8.63
CA SER A 166 13.38 14.22 8.90
C SER A 166 13.73 14.11 10.39
N LYS A 167 12.79 14.41 11.27
CA LYS A 167 12.94 14.22 12.72
C LYS A 167 13.10 12.74 13.11
N GLU A 168 12.30 11.85 12.54
CA GLU A 168 12.40 10.41 12.78
C GLU A 168 13.69 9.83 12.22
N LEU A 169 14.11 10.28 11.02
CA LEU A 169 15.42 9.90 10.48
C LEU A 169 16.56 10.32 11.42
N LYS A 170 16.51 11.54 11.95
CA LYS A 170 17.51 12.02 12.92
C LYS A 170 17.56 11.13 14.16
N GLN A 171 16.41 10.74 14.71
CA GLN A 171 16.32 9.82 15.84
C GLN A 171 16.92 8.46 15.55
N LEU A 172 16.68 7.90 14.34
CA LEU A 172 17.27 6.63 13.91
C LEU A 172 18.80 6.72 13.80
N ILE A 173 19.33 7.79 13.27
CA ILE A 173 20.77 8.03 13.19
C ILE A 173 21.38 8.15 14.61
N GLU A 174 20.75 8.91 15.49
CA GLU A 174 21.20 9.12 16.88
C GLU A 174 21.11 7.83 17.72
N SER A 175 20.17 6.95 17.45
CA SER A 175 20.03 5.65 18.14
C SER A 175 21.12 4.64 17.76
N GLY A 176 21.88 4.90 16.68
CA GLY A 176 22.87 3.96 16.15
C GLY A 176 22.29 2.74 15.46
N GLU A 177 21.03 2.80 15.02
CA GLU A 177 20.41 1.72 14.23
C GLU A 177 21.18 1.49 12.93
N ASP A 178 21.39 0.21 12.57
CA ASP A 178 22.07 -0.16 11.32
C ASP A 178 21.15 0.10 10.12
N ILE A 179 21.30 1.28 9.54
CA ILE A 179 20.54 1.75 8.40
C ILE A 179 21.43 1.95 7.17
N TYR A 180 20.89 1.70 5.98
CA TYR A 180 21.52 2.05 4.71
C TYR A 180 20.88 3.32 4.17
N LEU A 181 21.62 4.42 4.18
CA LEU A 181 21.10 5.74 3.87
C LEU A 181 21.44 6.14 2.44
N ILE A 182 20.41 6.48 1.66
CA ILE A 182 20.52 6.85 0.24
C ILE A 182 20.09 8.31 0.05
N ASP A 183 21.00 9.13 -0.46
CA ASP A 183 20.70 10.46 -0.99
C ASP A 183 20.26 10.36 -2.45
N THR A 184 18.99 10.69 -2.73
CA THR A 184 18.43 10.62 -4.08
C THR A 184 18.56 11.91 -4.88
N ARG A 185 19.30 12.91 -4.34
CA ARG A 185 19.62 14.16 -5.01
C ARG A 185 20.67 13.96 -6.09
N THR A 186 20.90 14.98 -6.91
CA THR A 186 21.96 14.96 -7.91
C THR A 186 23.34 14.84 -7.28
N ALA A 187 24.34 14.42 -8.07
CA ALA A 187 25.71 14.32 -7.60
C ALA A 187 26.27 15.68 -7.15
N SER A 188 25.85 16.77 -7.76
CA SER A 188 26.26 18.13 -7.38
C SER A 188 25.68 18.54 -6.00
N GLU A 189 24.37 18.28 -5.77
CA GLU A 189 23.73 18.54 -4.48
C GLU A 189 24.37 17.71 -3.37
N TYR A 190 24.67 16.43 -3.65
CA TYR A 190 25.35 15.53 -2.71
C TYR A 190 26.76 16.05 -2.36
N ALA A 191 27.52 16.49 -3.36
CA ALA A 191 28.87 17.02 -3.16
C ALA A 191 28.88 18.32 -2.35
N SER A 192 27.81 19.14 -2.44
CA SER A 192 27.64 20.38 -1.67
C SER A 192 27.35 20.13 -0.19
N GLY A 193 27.01 18.90 0.20
CA GLY A 193 26.72 18.48 1.57
C GLY A 193 25.68 17.37 1.61
N HIS A 194 25.90 16.36 2.43
CA HIS A 194 25.02 15.20 2.60
C HIS A 194 25.11 14.66 4.02
N LEU A 195 24.18 13.79 4.39
CA LEU A 195 24.18 13.11 5.68
C LEU A 195 25.38 12.15 5.79
N LYS A 196 26.03 12.17 6.94
CA LYS A 196 27.17 11.28 7.21
C LYS A 196 26.76 9.81 7.00
N GLY A 197 27.53 9.10 6.16
CA GLY A 197 27.28 7.70 5.87
C GLY A 197 26.28 7.46 4.74
N ALA A 198 25.67 8.50 4.18
CA ALA A 198 24.79 8.35 3.01
C ALA A 198 25.61 8.03 1.74
N VAL A 199 24.99 7.24 0.85
CA VAL A 199 25.47 6.99 -0.49
C VAL A 199 24.62 7.77 -1.51
N ASN A 200 25.21 8.25 -2.58
CA ASN A 200 24.47 8.99 -3.60
C ASN A 200 23.95 8.07 -4.70
N PHE A 201 22.64 7.90 -4.75
CA PHE A 201 21.94 7.22 -5.84
C PHE A 201 20.88 8.18 -6.43
N PRO A 202 21.28 9.06 -7.37
CA PRO A 202 20.36 10.01 -7.97
C PRO A 202 19.10 9.33 -8.50
N SER A 203 17.95 9.94 -8.28
CA SER A 203 16.63 9.36 -8.60
C SER A 203 16.47 8.96 -10.07
N ASP A 204 17.11 9.69 -10.98
CA ASP A 204 17.15 9.43 -12.43
C ASP A 204 18.03 8.23 -12.81
N ARG A 205 18.98 7.84 -11.96
CA ARG A 205 19.92 6.74 -12.17
C ARG A 205 19.75 5.58 -11.18
N LEU A 206 18.74 5.61 -10.33
CA LEU A 206 18.52 4.61 -9.30
C LEU A 206 18.42 3.19 -9.87
N SER A 207 17.83 3.02 -11.06
CA SER A 207 17.72 1.73 -11.74
C SER A 207 19.03 1.03 -11.99
N THR A 208 20.12 1.78 -12.20
CA THR A 208 21.47 1.23 -12.43
C THR A 208 22.19 0.82 -11.14
N LYS A 209 21.62 1.17 -9.97
CA LYS A 209 22.20 0.95 -8.64
C LYS A 209 21.48 -0.11 -7.81
N ILE A 210 20.43 -0.72 -8.35
CA ILE A 210 19.57 -1.66 -7.61
C ILE A 210 20.37 -2.81 -6.97
N SER A 211 21.34 -3.38 -7.68
CA SER A 211 22.17 -4.48 -7.17
C SER A 211 23.08 -4.12 -5.98
N GLN A 212 23.22 -2.84 -5.68
CA GLN A 212 24.03 -2.33 -4.58
C GLN A 212 23.20 -2.05 -3.34
N ILE A 213 21.86 -2.19 -3.41
CA ILE A 213 20.95 -1.91 -2.32
C ILE A 213 20.77 -3.15 -1.46
N PRO A 214 21.08 -3.10 -0.16
CA PRO A 214 20.96 -4.26 0.73
C PRO A 214 19.49 -4.61 1.00
N THR A 215 19.23 -5.90 1.21
CA THR A 215 17.91 -6.43 1.57
C THR A 215 17.82 -6.89 3.02
N ASP A 216 18.94 -6.89 3.73
CA ASP A 216 19.12 -7.41 5.09
C ASP A 216 18.96 -6.34 6.20
N ARG A 217 18.88 -5.06 5.84
CA ARG A 217 18.76 -3.94 6.76
C ARG A 217 17.81 -2.88 6.24
N LYS A 218 17.42 -1.94 7.10
CA LYS A 218 16.54 -0.82 6.74
C LYS A 218 17.24 0.12 5.75
N VAL A 219 16.63 0.35 4.59
CA VAL A 219 17.10 1.28 3.55
C VAL A 219 16.27 2.54 3.60
N ILE A 220 16.90 3.69 3.84
CA ILE A 220 16.19 4.97 3.96
C ILE A 220 16.65 5.90 2.85
N LEU A 221 15.69 6.39 2.07
CA LEU A 221 15.94 7.36 1.01
C LEU A 221 15.52 8.76 1.48
N TYR A 222 16.37 9.73 1.22
CA TYR A 222 16.04 11.14 1.48
C TYR A 222 16.39 12.03 0.28
N CYS A 223 15.79 13.21 0.25
CA CYS A 223 16.13 14.29 -0.67
C CYS A 223 15.79 15.63 -0.01
N GLU A 224 15.87 16.72 -0.75
CA GLU A 224 15.62 18.06 -0.21
C GLU A 224 14.15 18.28 0.21
N SER A 225 13.17 17.79 -0.56
CA SER A 225 11.74 18.11 -0.38
C SER A 225 10.83 16.90 -0.12
N GLY A 226 11.39 15.69 -0.03
CA GLY A 226 10.62 14.45 0.08
C GLY A 226 10.14 13.88 -1.27
N THR A 227 10.02 14.65 -2.33
CA THR A 227 9.44 14.20 -3.61
C THR A 227 10.26 13.10 -4.29
N ARG A 228 11.56 13.31 -4.44
CA ARG A 228 12.48 12.35 -5.09
C ARG A 228 12.66 11.08 -4.25
N SER A 229 12.73 11.21 -2.92
CA SER A 229 12.83 10.08 -2.00
C SER A 229 11.61 9.18 -2.04
N VAL A 230 10.40 9.76 -2.00
CA VAL A 230 9.14 9.01 -2.09
C VAL A 230 9.00 8.27 -3.42
N SER A 231 9.26 8.95 -4.54
CA SER A 231 9.21 8.34 -5.88
C SER A 231 10.23 7.20 -6.02
N SER A 232 11.46 7.41 -5.52
CA SER A 232 12.53 6.41 -5.54
C SER A 232 12.21 5.20 -4.66
N ALA A 233 11.71 5.43 -3.45
CA ALA A 233 11.31 4.35 -2.55
C ALA A 233 10.13 3.54 -3.12
N THR A 234 9.16 4.19 -3.75
CA THR A 234 8.07 3.53 -4.45
C THR A 234 8.57 2.66 -5.60
N TYR A 235 9.51 3.18 -6.39
CA TYR A 235 10.15 2.40 -7.44
C TYR A 235 10.84 1.14 -6.90
N LEU A 236 11.62 1.24 -5.81
CA LEU A 236 12.31 0.09 -5.21
C LEU A 236 11.32 -0.93 -4.62
N ARG A 237 10.26 -0.47 -3.94
CA ARG A 237 9.21 -1.37 -3.43
C ARG A 237 8.54 -2.15 -4.55
N ASN A 238 8.29 -1.52 -5.69
CA ASN A 238 7.75 -2.17 -6.90
C ASN A 238 8.74 -3.18 -7.53
N LYS A 239 10.02 -3.12 -7.15
CA LYS A 239 11.06 -4.11 -7.50
C LYS A 239 11.24 -5.20 -6.45
N GLY A 240 10.41 -5.22 -5.40
CA GLY A 240 10.43 -6.25 -4.36
C GLY A 240 11.27 -5.93 -3.12
N PHE A 241 11.70 -4.69 -2.95
CA PHE A 241 12.40 -4.28 -1.73
C PHE A 241 11.41 -3.94 -0.61
N ASP A 242 11.25 -4.81 0.37
CA ASP A 242 10.31 -4.62 1.49
C ASP A 242 10.88 -3.78 2.64
N ASN A 243 12.18 -3.56 2.67
CA ASN A 243 12.93 -2.88 3.72
C ASN A 243 13.18 -1.38 3.43
N VAL A 244 12.48 -0.78 2.46
CA VAL A 244 12.72 0.58 1.94
C VAL A 244 11.77 1.60 2.53
N TYR A 245 12.33 2.71 3.02
CA TYR A 245 11.66 3.85 3.66
C TYR A 245 12.00 5.16 2.92
N ALA A 246 11.08 6.12 2.91
CA ALA A 246 11.31 7.45 2.34
C ALA A 246 11.14 8.54 3.38
N VAL A 247 12.04 9.52 3.39
CA VAL A 247 11.81 10.79 4.10
C VAL A 247 10.91 11.67 3.25
N THR A 248 9.82 12.17 3.85
CA THR A 248 8.72 12.84 3.13
C THR A 248 8.72 14.35 3.23
N ASP A 249 9.47 14.91 4.17
CA ASP A 249 9.59 16.34 4.41
C ASP A 249 11.02 16.82 4.10
N PRO A 250 11.26 18.13 4.07
CA PRO A 250 12.59 18.70 3.83
C PRO A 250 13.60 18.24 4.87
N TYR A 251 14.78 17.93 4.37
CA TYR A 251 15.92 17.53 5.18
C TYR A 251 17.07 18.51 5.00
#